data_ef3a59380eb8ab1788d14de57b502605
#
_entry.id   ef3a59380eb8ab1788d14de57b502605
#
_cell.length_a   1.000
_cell.length_b   1.000
_cell.length_c   1.000
_cell.angle_alpha   90.00
_cell.angle_beta   90.00
_cell.angle_gamma   90.00
#
_symmetry.space_group_name_H-M   'P 1'
#
loop_
_entity.id
_entity.type
_entity.pdbx_description
1 polymer ?
#
loop_
_entity_poly.entity_id
_entity_poly.type
_entity_poly.pdbx_seq_one_letter_code
_entity_poly.pdbx_strand_id
1 'polypeptide(L)'
;NLAEEDQGTSVVVDRLRDEVSAKFGTLYFQSSLGELIRIHQRQFIAKGLEIRFNGNALSATNLELLVGNVSPAVETFEHVVKDGSKVIVKLVAGVGSSNPTAAGWYVVCNGRVVLAADRSEATGWGLESEQKADVPKYHNQFARFRGVAYFDCTNAAHLPWNTTKTGLDADIAVWRIALEKMIVMTRSVIDFLNELDREQSEQGTDGPLQRALTAASTTQVEQITSKSAFQ
;
A
#
# COMPACT_ATOMS: atom_id res chain seq x y z
N ASN A 1 -2.60 39.28 -12.86
CA ASN A 1 -3.13 38.19 -12.08
C ASN A 1 -4.40 37.72 -12.75
N LEU A 2 -4.44 36.46 -13.17
CA LEU A 2 -5.66 35.83 -13.65
C LEU A 2 -6.64 35.69 -12.48
N ALA A 3 -7.94 35.77 -12.73
CA ALA A 3 -8.95 35.44 -11.76
C ALA A 3 -8.78 33.96 -11.33
N GLU A 4 -9.19 33.61 -10.12
CA GLU A 4 -9.00 32.26 -9.56
C GLU A 4 -9.68 31.20 -10.45
N GLU A 5 -10.80 31.55 -11.09
CA GLU A 5 -11.55 30.72 -12.04
C GLU A 5 -10.83 30.52 -13.40
N ASP A 6 -9.87 31.38 -13.73
CA ASP A 6 -9.06 31.29 -14.96
C ASP A 6 -7.71 30.59 -14.79
N GLN A 7 -7.43 30.12 -13.56
CA GLN A 7 -6.18 29.40 -13.26
C GLN A 7 -6.34 27.92 -13.58
N GLY A 8 -5.38 27.38 -14.31
CA GLY A 8 -5.38 25.96 -14.61
C GLY A 8 -4.58 25.59 -15.86
N THR A 9 -4.59 24.30 -16.15
CA THR A 9 -3.96 23.73 -17.35
C THR A 9 -4.96 22.79 -18.02
N SER A 10 -5.14 22.93 -19.31
CA SER A 10 -5.90 21.98 -20.13
C SER A 10 -4.98 21.22 -21.05
N VAL A 11 -5.11 19.90 -21.09
CA VAL A 11 -4.38 19.01 -22.01
C VAL A 11 -5.39 18.26 -22.86
N VAL A 12 -5.33 18.47 -24.18
CA VAL A 12 -6.19 17.80 -25.15
C VAL A 12 -5.34 16.86 -25.99
N VAL A 13 -5.75 15.59 -26.06
CA VAL A 13 -5.14 14.59 -26.93
C VAL A 13 -6.16 14.17 -27.96
N ASP A 14 -5.92 14.54 -29.22
CA ASP A 14 -6.77 14.22 -30.36
C ASP A 14 -6.09 13.21 -31.29
N ARG A 15 -6.79 12.79 -32.34
CA ARG A 15 -6.30 11.83 -33.36
C ARG A 15 -5.74 10.55 -32.77
N LEU A 16 -6.43 10.00 -31.77
CA LEU A 16 -6.09 8.71 -31.21
C LEU A 16 -6.12 7.63 -32.30
N ARG A 17 -5.23 6.64 -32.18
CA ARG A 17 -5.32 5.44 -33.00
C ARG A 17 -6.65 4.75 -32.74
N ASP A 18 -7.25 4.15 -33.77
CA ASP A 18 -8.58 3.54 -33.68
C ASP A 18 -8.70 2.51 -32.55
N GLU A 19 -7.68 1.68 -32.38
CA GLU A 19 -7.60 0.68 -31.30
C GLU A 19 -7.60 1.33 -29.89
N VAL A 20 -6.91 2.45 -29.73
CA VAL A 20 -6.84 3.21 -28.46
C VAL A 20 -8.16 3.89 -28.19
N SER A 21 -8.76 4.51 -29.24
CA SER A 21 -10.07 5.13 -29.14
C SER A 21 -11.15 4.14 -28.75
N ALA A 22 -11.17 2.99 -29.40
CA ALA A 22 -12.10 1.90 -29.09
C ALA A 22 -11.93 1.41 -27.63
N LYS A 23 -10.67 1.23 -27.16
CA LYS A 23 -10.37 0.81 -25.80
C LYS A 23 -10.87 1.83 -24.76
N PHE A 24 -10.68 3.14 -25.00
CA PHE A 24 -11.15 4.19 -24.10
C PHE A 24 -12.68 4.24 -23.98
N GLY A 25 -13.39 3.80 -25.00
CA GLY A 25 -14.85 3.69 -25.01
C GLY A 25 -15.39 2.52 -24.19
N THR A 26 -14.55 1.56 -23.78
CA THR A 26 -15.02 0.36 -23.04
C THR A 26 -15.23 0.66 -21.55
N LEU A 27 -16.33 0.16 -20.99
CA LEU A 27 -16.63 0.27 -19.54
C LEU A 27 -15.54 -0.37 -18.70
N TYR A 28 -14.97 -1.48 -19.16
CA TYR A 28 -13.87 -2.17 -18.46
C TYR A 28 -12.65 -1.27 -18.31
N PHE A 29 -12.20 -0.62 -19.38
CA PHE A 29 -11.07 0.28 -19.33
C PHE A 29 -11.35 1.49 -18.44
N GLN A 30 -12.54 2.09 -18.56
CA GLN A 30 -12.94 3.24 -17.77
C GLN A 30 -12.98 2.91 -16.27
N SER A 31 -13.60 1.78 -15.91
CA SER A 31 -13.64 1.31 -14.52
C SER A 31 -12.24 1.04 -13.97
N SER A 32 -11.39 0.36 -14.74
CA SER A 32 -10.00 0.06 -14.34
C SER A 32 -9.17 1.32 -14.16
N LEU A 33 -9.31 2.30 -15.06
CA LEU A 33 -8.60 3.58 -14.95
C LEU A 33 -9.09 4.39 -13.74
N GLY A 34 -10.39 4.45 -13.52
CA GLY A 34 -10.97 5.08 -12.34
C GLY A 34 -10.43 4.49 -11.05
N GLU A 35 -10.36 3.15 -10.96
CA GLU A 35 -9.80 2.47 -9.79
C GLU A 35 -8.31 2.73 -9.61
N LEU A 36 -7.52 2.73 -10.67
CA LEU A 36 -6.11 3.10 -10.62
C LEU A 36 -5.92 4.52 -10.07
N ILE A 37 -6.72 5.49 -10.53
CA ILE A 37 -6.65 6.87 -10.03
C ILE A 37 -6.97 6.91 -8.54
N ARG A 38 -8.04 6.24 -8.12
CA ARG A 38 -8.47 6.18 -6.71
C ARG A 38 -7.40 5.59 -5.81
N ILE A 39 -6.72 4.52 -6.24
CA ILE A 39 -5.66 3.88 -5.48
C ILE A 39 -4.42 4.77 -5.42
N HIS A 40 -3.92 5.21 -6.58
CA HIS A 40 -2.65 5.94 -6.65
C HIS A 40 -2.71 7.36 -6.06
N GLN A 41 -3.89 7.98 -6.07
CA GLN A 41 -4.11 9.33 -5.53
C GLN A 41 -4.89 9.33 -4.20
N ARG A 42 -5.08 8.16 -3.58
CA ARG A 42 -5.94 8.00 -2.40
C ARG A 42 -5.66 9.00 -1.28
N GLN A 43 -4.39 9.27 -0.98
CA GLN A 43 -4.03 10.19 0.10
C GLN A 43 -4.35 11.65 -0.26
N PHE A 44 -4.18 12.04 -1.51
CA PHE A 44 -4.51 13.41 -1.94
C PHE A 44 -6.01 13.61 -1.97
N ILE A 45 -6.77 12.61 -2.44
CA ILE A 45 -8.25 12.65 -2.43
C ILE A 45 -8.75 12.71 -0.97
N ALA A 46 -8.19 11.90 -0.07
CA ALA A 46 -8.55 11.92 1.34
C ALA A 46 -8.22 13.26 2.03
N LYS A 47 -7.23 14.02 1.51
CA LYS A 47 -6.86 15.35 1.97
C LYS A 47 -7.63 16.49 1.29
N GLY A 48 -8.63 16.18 0.45
CA GLY A 48 -9.51 17.16 -0.16
C GLY A 48 -9.22 17.47 -1.64
N LEU A 49 -8.27 16.77 -2.30
CA LEU A 49 -8.12 16.89 -3.75
C LEU A 49 -9.35 16.28 -4.43
N GLU A 50 -10.10 17.08 -5.16
CA GLU A 50 -11.18 16.60 -5.99
C GLU A 50 -10.65 16.15 -7.36
N ILE A 51 -10.89 14.89 -7.70
CA ILE A 51 -10.60 14.33 -9.02
C ILE A 51 -11.93 13.89 -9.62
N ARG A 52 -12.26 14.41 -10.80
CA ARG A 52 -13.43 13.97 -11.55
C ARG A 52 -13.01 13.12 -12.75
N PHE A 53 -13.66 11.99 -12.90
CA PHE A 53 -13.48 11.10 -14.04
C PHE A 53 -14.82 10.93 -14.76
N ASN A 54 -14.88 11.29 -16.04
CA ASN A 54 -16.13 11.35 -16.83
C ASN A 54 -17.25 12.14 -16.09
N GLY A 55 -16.89 13.28 -15.47
CA GLY A 55 -17.83 14.13 -14.73
C GLY A 55 -18.14 13.67 -13.29
N ASN A 56 -17.79 12.44 -12.90
CA ASN A 56 -18.08 11.91 -11.57
C ASN A 56 -16.88 12.09 -10.63
N ALA A 57 -17.12 12.59 -9.43
CA ALA A 57 -16.09 12.70 -8.41
C ALA A 57 -15.63 11.31 -7.94
N LEU A 58 -14.31 11.12 -7.85
CA LEU A 58 -13.71 9.90 -7.33
C LEU A 58 -13.49 10.01 -5.82
N SER A 59 -13.95 9.02 -5.07
CA SER A 59 -13.64 8.88 -3.64
C SER A 59 -12.35 8.10 -3.43
N ALA A 60 -11.62 8.39 -2.34
CA ALA A 60 -10.44 7.63 -1.95
C ALA A 60 -10.78 6.16 -1.69
N THR A 61 -9.88 5.25 -2.03
CA THR A 61 -9.98 3.87 -1.59
C THR A 61 -9.57 3.75 -0.14
N ASN A 62 -10.33 2.99 0.65
CA ASN A 62 -9.99 2.71 2.04
C ASN A 62 -8.87 1.68 2.13
N LEU A 63 -7.92 1.95 3.01
CA LEU A 63 -6.89 1.00 3.39
C LEU A 63 -6.90 0.89 4.91
N GLU A 64 -7.47 -0.20 5.41
CA GLU A 64 -7.81 -0.38 6.81
C GLU A 64 -7.12 -1.60 7.39
N LEU A 65 -6.78 -1.48 8.67
CA LEU A 65 -6.29 -2.56 9.50
C LEU A 65 -7.22 -2.78 10.69
N LEU A 66 -7.22 -4.00 11.18
CA LEU A 66 -7.88 -4.36 12.43
C LEU A 66 -6.99 -3.92 13.60
N VAL A 67 -7.60 -3.29 14.60
CA VAL A 67 -6.95 -2.76 15.79
C VAL A 67 -7.78 -3.14 17.03
N GLY A 68 -7.10 -3.42 18.11
CA GLY A 68 -7.73 -3.83 19.39
C GLY A 68 -7.03 -5.04 19.96
N ASN A 69 -7.69 -6.19 19.92
CA ASN A 69 -7.08 -7.47 20.36
C ASN A 69 -6.01 -7.98 19.38
N VAL A 70 -5.94 -7.37 18.20
CA VAL A 70 -4.85 -7.56 17.22
C VAL A 70 -4.26 -6.19 16.97
N SER A 71 -2.94 -6.06 17.07
CA SER A 71 -2.26 -4.77 16.92
C SER A 71 -1.29 -4.80 15.74
N PRO A 72 -1.41 -3.87 14.78
CA PRO A 72 -0.46 -3.76 13.69
C PRO A 72 0.96 -3.47 14.16
N ALA A 73 1.96 -4.02 13.46
CA ALA A 73 3.34 -3.59 13.61
C ALA A 73 3.51 -2.19 13.01
N VAL A 74 4.21 -1.31 13.72
CA VAL A 74 4.55 0.03 13.26
C VAL A 74 6.00 0.34 13.56
N GLU A 75 6.75 0.72 12.55
CA GLU A 75 8.13 1.16 12.70
C GLU A 75 8.36 2.48 11.94
N THR A 76 9.11 3.39 12.54
CA THR A 76 9.48 4.65 11.90
C THR A 76 10.98 4.87 12.09
N PHE A 77 11.67 5.28 11.02
CA PHE A 77 13.08 5.63 11.06
C PHE A 77 13.41 6.74 10.05
N GLU A 78 14.56 7.38 10.24
CA GLU A 78 15.10 8.37 9.30
C GLU A 78 16.33 7.77 8.59
N HIS A 79 16.42 8.02 7.30
CA HIS A 79 17.63 7.77 6.52
C HIS A 79 18.22 9.09 6.05
N VAL A 80 19.45 9.38 6.48
CA VAL A 80 20.17 10.59 6.09
C VAL A 80 20.99 10.33 4.84
N VAL A 81 20.74 11.13 3.82
CA VAL A 81 21.44 11.04 2.52
C VAL A 81 22.71 11.89 2.56
N LYS A 82 23.66 11.63 1.63
CA LYS A 82 24.96 12.31 1.60
C LYS A 82 24.88 13.83 1.48
N ASP A 83 23.83 14.37 0.88
CA ASP A 83 23.57 15.81 0.77
C ASP A 83 22.92 16.43 2.01
N GLY A 84 22.73 15.65 3.08
CA GLY A 84 22.08 16.07 4.32
C GLY A 84 20.56 15.97 4.29
N SER A 85 19.95 15.63 3.16
CA SER A 85 18.49 15.38 3.07
C SER A 85 18.12 14.18 3.94
N LYS A 86 16.91 14.22 4.50
CA LYS A 86 16.38 13.13 5.32
C LYS A 86 15.17 12.51 4.61
N VAL A 87 15.20 11.19 4.46
CA VAL A 87 14.04 10.40 4.07
C VAL A 87 13.41 9.84 5.34
N ILE A 88 12.17 10.22 5.61
CA ILE A 88 11.40 9.70 6.74
C ILE A 88 10.65 8.47 6.23
N VAL A 89 10.85 7.34 6.90
CA VAL A 89 10.20 6.09 6.56
C VAL A 89 9.29 5.66 7.69
N LYS A 90 8.02 5.34 7.35
CA LYS A 90 7.07 4.72 8.26
C LYS A 90 6.56 3.44 7.62
N LEU A 91 6.72 2.34 8.34
CA LEU A 91 6.23 1.02 7.95
C LEU A 91 5.06 0.63 8.86
N VAL A 92 4.00 0.13 8.28
CA VAL A 92 2.85 -0.39 9.01
C VAL A 92 2.48 -1.73 8.39
N ALA A 93 2.34 -2.79 9.18
CA ALA A 93 1.88 -4.10 8.70
C ALA A 93 0.93 -4.75 9.71
N GLY A 94 -0.10 -5.42 9.21
CA GLY A 94 -1.08 -6.08 10.05
C GLY A 94 -2.13 -6.82 9.24
N VAL A 95 -3.25 -7.10 9.89
CA VAL A 95 -4.39 -7.80 9.29
C VAL A 95 -5.55 -6.85 9.02
N GLY A 96 -6.20 -7.03 7.89
CA GLY A 96 -7.44 -6.35 7.52
C GLY A 96 -8.58 -7.35 7.25
N SER A 97 -9.64 -6.86 6.64
CA SER A 97 -10.69 -7.73 6.08
C SER A 97 -10.11 -8.65 5.02
N SER A 98 -10.63 -9.89 4.93
CA SER A 98 -10.19 -10.84 3.91
C SER A 98 -10.54 -10.34 2.51
N ASN A 99 -9.53 -9.98 1.75
CA ASN A 99 -9.67 -9.49 0.38
C ASN A 99 -8.39 -9.78 -0.41
N PRO A 100 -8.36 -10.82 -1.26
CA PRO A 100 -7.17 -11.19 -2.03
C PRO A 100 -6.66 -10.09 -2.96
N THR A 101 -7.55 -9.25 -3.51
CA THR A 101 -7.14 -8.19 -4.44
C THR A 101 -6.48 -6.99 -3.74
N ALA A 102 -6.77 -6.79 -2.47
CA ALA A 102 -6.21 -5.72 -1.65
C ALA A 102 -5.04 -6.19 -0.76
N ALA A 103 -4.76 -7.51 -0.71
CA ALA A 103 -3.68 -8.07 0.08
C ALA A 103 -2.32 -7.78 -0.54
N GLY A 104 -1.33 -7.43 0.29
CA GLY A 104 0.02 -7.13 -0.13
C GLY A 104 0.55 -5.83 0.47
N TRP A 105 1.71 -5.42 -0.03
CA TRP A 105 2.35 -4.17 0.34
C TRP A 105 1.91 -3.01 -0.58
N TYR A 106 1.70 -1.87 0.04
CA TYR A 106 1.52 -0.59 -0.65
C TYR A 106 2.76 0.26 -0.39
N VAL A 107 3.36 0.80 -1.42
CA VAL A 107 4.50 1.72 -1.30
C VAL A 107 4.05 3.11 -1.68
N VAL A 108 4.26 4.05 -0.78
CA VAL A 108 3.79 5.43 -0.87
C VAL A 108 4.98 6.37 -0.78
N CYS A 109 5.18 7.20 -1.78
CA CYS A 109 6.24 8.18 -1.85
C CYS A 109 5.64 9.60 -1.93
N ASN A 110 5.89 10.44 -0.92
CA ASN A 110 5.31 11.78 -0.80
C ASN A 110 3.79 11.79 -1.07
N GLY A 111 3.06 10.83 -0.47
CA GLY A 111 1.62 10.72 -0.60
C GLY A 111 1.11 10.00 -1.86
N ARG A 112 1.96 9.76 -2.87
CA ARG A 112 1.59 8.99 -4.06
C ARG A 112 1.86 7.51 -3.87
N VAL A 113 0.86 6.68 -4.09
CA VAL A 113 1.04 5.22 -4.13
C VAL A 113 1.77 4.86 -5.43
N VAL A 114 2.93 4.24 -5.33
CA VAL A 114 3.75 3.79 -6.46
C VAL A 114 3.62 2.30 -6.72
N LEU A 115 3.40 1.51 -5.66
CA LEU A 115 2.98 0.11 -5.74
C LEU A 115 1.72 -0.08 -4.90
N ALA A 116 0.79 -0.87 -5.39
CA ALA A 116 -0.47 -1.18 -4.71
C ALA A 116 -0.68 -2.69 -4.63
N ALA A 117 -0.94 -3.20 -3.41
CA ALA A 117 -1.17 -4.61 -3.14
C ALA A 117 -0.09 -5.53 -3.76
N ASP A 118 1.17 -5.08 -3.70
CA ASP A 118 2.29 -5.84 -4.26
C ASP A 118 2.61 -7.07 -3.41
N ARG A 119 2.86 -8.18 -4.09
CA ARG A 119 3.11 -9.51 -3.52
C ARG A 119 4.27 -10.20 -4.23
N SER A 120 5.14 -9.41 -4.83
CA SER A 120 6.31 -9.89 -5.54
C SER A 120 7.55 -9.89 -4.64
N GLU A 121 8.63 -10.42 -5.16
CA GLU A 121 9.94 -10.37 -4.53
C GLU A 121 10.42 -8.95 -4.26
N ALA A 122 9.92 -7.97 -5.03
CA ALA A 122 10.25 -6.56 -4.80
C ALA A 122 9.84 -6.08 -3.40
N THR A 123 8.78 -6.64 -2.81
CA THR A 123 8.31 -6.33 -1.45
C THR A 123 8.56 -7.46 -0.45
N GLY A 124 9.41 -8.42 -0.81
CA GLY A 124 9.90 -9.48 0.07
C GLY A 124 9.13 -10.79 0.02
N TRP A 125 8.09 -10.93 -0.82
CA TRP A 125 7.35 -12.17 -0.97
C TRP A 125 8.10 -13.17 -1.85
N GLY A 126 8.25 -14.40 -1.38
CA GLY A 126 8.92 -15.46 -2.13
C GLY A 126 10.43 -15.29 -2.29
N LEU A 127 11.05 -14.37 -1.54
CA LEU A 127 12.50 -14.27 -1.48
C LEU A 127 13.07 -15.46 -0.73
N GLU A 128 13.87 -16.24 -1.41
CA GLU A 128 14.68 -17.30 -0.80
C GLU A 128 15.97 -16.66 -0.26
N SER A 129 16.15 -16.66 1.05
CA SER A 129 17.35 -16.16 1.72
C SER A 129 18.06 -17.28 2.46
N GLU A 130 19.36 -17.42 2.25
CA GLU A 130 20.16 -18.44 2.96
C GLU A 130 20.25 -18.18 4.48
N GLN A 131 19.82 -17.04 4.96
CA GLN A 131 20.15 -16.61 6.32
C GLN A 131 19.00 -16.34 7.29
N LYS A 132 17.73 -16.16 6.90
CA LYS A 132 16.61 -16.04 7.86
C LYS A 132 15.22 -15.99 7.21
N ALA A 133 14.30 -16.70 7.86
CA ALA A 133 12.85 -16.51 7.83
C ALA A 133 12.28 -16.11 6.46
N ASP A 134 12.31 -17.03 5.54
CA ASP A 134 11.74 -16.82 4.21
C ASP A 134 10.27 -16.42 4.32
N VAL A 135 9.91 -15.31 3.70
CA VAL A 135 8.51 -14.99 3.46
C VAL A 135 8.07 -15.87 2.29
N PRO A 136 7.07 -16.72 2.46
CA PRO A 136 6.63 -17.61 1.39
C PRO A 136 6.09 -16.81 0.19
N LYS A 137 5.98 -17.46 -0.96
CA LYS A 137 5.20 -16.92 -2.06
C LYS A 137 3.76 -16.68 -1.58
N TYR A 138 3.16 -15.58 -2.06
CA TYR A 138 1.80 -15.25 -1.67
C TYR A 138 0.82 -16.39 -1.99
N HIS A 139 -0.02 -16.69 -1.02
CA HIS A 139 -1.15 -17.61 -1.17
C HIS A 139 -2.43 -16.96 -0.63
N ASN A 140 -3.60 -17.38 -1.08
CA ASN A 140 -4.88 -16.77 -0.70
C ASN A 140 -5.20 -16.85 0.80
N GLN A 141 -4.60 -17.76 1.56
CA GLN A 141 -4.68 -17.76 3.03
C GLN A 141 -4.18 -16.45 3.65
N PHE A 142 -3.31 -15.73 2.95
CA PHE A 142 -2.79 -14.42 3.36
C PHE A 142 -3.64 -13.24 2.87
N ALA A 143 -4.89 -13.47 2.43
CA ALA A 143 -5.80 -12.45 1.93
C ALA A 143 -6.13 -11.32 2.93
N ARG A 144 -5.82 -11.53 4.21
CA ARG A 144 -5.95 -10.53 5.27
C ARG A 144 -4.72 -9.66 5.45
N PHE A 145 -3.57 -10.02 4.88
CA PHE A 145 -2.35 -9.23 5.02
C PHE A 145 -2.50 -7.84 4.39
N ARG A 146 -2.09 -6.82 5.11
CA ARG A 146 -1.95 -5.44 4.61
C ARG A 146 -0.65 -4.86 5.14
N GLY A 147 0.16 -4.32 4.25
CA GLY A 147 1.36 -3.58 4.60
C GLY A 147 1.42 -2.24 3.88
N VAL A 148 1.92 -1.21 4.52
CA VAL A 148 2.16 0.10 3.90
C VAL A 148 3.53 0.61 4.30
N ALA A 149 4.31 1.00 3.29
CA ALA A 149 5.61 1.63 3.45
C ALA A 149 5.53 3.06 2.92
N TYR A 150 5.60 4.03 3.82
CA TYR A 150 5.63 5.46 3.49
C TYR A 150 7.06 5.94 3.44
N PHE A 151 7.37 6.73 2.42
CA PHE A 151 8.65 7.40 2.23
C PHE A 151 8.38 8.88 1.95
N ASP A 152 8.81 9.74 2.85
CA ASP A 152 8.63 11.18 2.72
C ASP A 152 9.98 11.89 2.71
N CYS A 153 10.20 12.74 1.70
CA CYS A 153 11.40 13.54 1.55
C CYS A 153 11.10 14.83 0.80
N THR A 154 11.68 15.94 1.24
CA THR A 154 11.58 17.22 0.53
C THR A 154 12.26 17.16 -0.83
N ASN A 155 13.37 16.43 -0.95
CA ASN A 155 14.02 16.15 -2.23
C ASN A 155 13.50 14.81 -2.79
N ALA A 156 12.57 14.89 -3.74
CA ALA A 156 11.93 13.74 -4.34
C ALA A 156 12.89 12.79 -5.11
N ALA A 157 14.13 13.22 -5.41
CA ALA A 157 15.14 12.39 -6.05
C ALA A 157 15.68 11.28 -5.12
N HIS A 158 15.46 11.39 -3.81
CA HIS A 158 15.90 10.39 -2.84
C HIS A 158 14.84 9.35 -2.48
N LEU A 159 13.65 9.47 -3.08
CA LEU A 159 12.57 8.51 -2.88
C LEU A 159 12.76 7.26 -3.74
N PRO A 160 12.35 6.08 -3.26
CA PRO A 160 12.56 4.81 -3.95
C PRO A 160 11.55 4.57 -5.08
N TRP A 161 11.41 5.51 -5.98
CA TRP A 161 10.55 5.39 -7.16
C TRP A 161 11.35 5.57 -8.46
N ASN A 162 10.90 4.93 -9.52
CA ASN A 162 11.47 5.12 -10.84
C ASN A 162 11.09 6.50 -11.42
N THR A 163 11.71 6.88 -12.55
CA THR A 163 11.50 8.18 -13.21
C THR A 163 10.04 8.42 -13.62
N THR A 164 9.28 7.37 -13.93
CA THR A 164 7.85 7.46 -14.27
C THR A 164 6.94 7.48 -13.05
N LYS A 165 7.48 7.24 -11.84
CA LYS A 165 6.73 7.15 -10.57
C LYS A 165 5.63 6.09 -10.58
N THR A 166 5.87 5.00 -11.29
CA THR A 166 4.96 3.85 -11.45
C THR A 166 5.56 2.53 -10.98
N GLY A 167 6.72 2.59 -10.32
CA GLY A 167 7.42 1.43 -9.81
C GLY A 167 8.57 1.84 -8.90
N LEU A 168 9.24 0.84 -8.34
CA LEU A 168 10.35 1.02 -7.42
C LEU A 168 11.69 1.15 -8.15
N ASP A 169 12.59 1.88 -7.50
CA ASP A 169 14.03 1.79 -7.70
C ASP A 169 14.61 1.01 -6.51
N ALA A 170 14.89 -0.27 -6.73
CA ALA A 170 15.38 -1.18 -5.70
C ALA A 170 16.82 -0.92 -5.28
N ASP A 171 17.58 -0.15 -6.05
CA ASP A 171 19.01 0.12 -5.80
C ASP A 171 19.23 1.21 -4.76
N ILE A 172 18.20 1.99 -4.45
CA ILE A 172 18.28 3.06 -3.45
C ILE A 172 18.45 2.47 -2.04
N ALA A 173 19.46 2.97 -1.30
CA ALA A 173 19.83 2.44 0.02
C ALA A 173 18.65 2.43 1.02
N VAL A 174 17.84 3.48 1.05
CA VAL A 174 16.69 3.56 1.95
C VAL A 174 15.65 2.47 1.69
N TRP A 175 15.50 2.06 0.40
CA TRP A 175 14.61 0.95 0.07
C TRP A 175 15.11 -0.37 0.65
N ARG A 176 16.40 -0.68 0.49
CA ARG A 176 16.99 -1.93 1.03
C ARG A 176 16.82 -2.03 2.54
N ILE A 177 17.06 -0.93 3.28
CA ILE A 177 16.85 -0.89 4.73
C ILE A 177 15.38 -1.11 5.09
N ALA A 178 14.48 -0.48 4.34
CA ALA A 178 13.04 -0.65 4.56
C ALA A 178 12.59 -2.09 4.26
N LEU A 179 13.08 -2.69 3.16
CA LEU A 179 12.73 -4.04 2.74
C LEU A 179 13.10 -5.09 3.80
N GLU A 180 14.29 -4.99 4.41
CA GLU A 180 14.68 -5.89 5.50
C GLU A 180 13.67 -5.85 6.66
N LYS A 181 13.22 -4.66 7.05
CA LYS A 181 12.21 -4.47 8.10
C LYS A 181 10.82 -4.94 7.66
N MET A 182 10.43 -4.67 6.41
CA MET A 182 9.19 -5.15 5.82
C MET A 182 9.12 -6.69 5.85
N ILE A 183 10.19 -7.39 5.53
CA ILE A 183 10.29 -8.85 5.59
C ILE A 183 10.00 -9.36 7.01
N VAL A 184 10.63 -8.77 8.02
CA VAL A 184 10.41 -9.13 9.44
C VAL A 184 8.94 -8.90 9.83
N MET A 185 8.38 -7.75 9.48
CA MET A 185 6.98 -7.44 9.78
C MET A 185 6.02 -8.37 9.04
N THR A 186 6.30 -8.66 7.77
CA THR A 186 5.50 -9.61 6.98
C THR A 186 5.49 -10.98 7.63
N ARG A 187 6.65 -11.46 8.09
CA ARG A 187 6.76 -12.77 8.75
C ARG A 187 5.87 -12.88 9.97
N SER A 188 5.93 -11.86 10.86
CA SER A 188 5.12 -11.86 12.08
C SER A 188 3.61 -11.94 11.78
N VAL A 189 3.15 -11.22 10.75
CA VAL A 189 1.74 -11.26 10.34
C VAL A 189 1.37 -12.61 9.69
N ILE A 190 2.28 -13.18 8.89
CA ILE A 190 2.07 -14.49 8.26
C ILE A 190 1.98 -15.60 9.31
N ASP A 191 2.85 -15.57 10.32
CA ASP A 191 2.83 -16.56 11.40
C ASP A 191 1.47 -16.53 12.11
N PHE A 192 0.94 -15.36 12.42
CA PHE A 192 -0.41 -15.20 12.95
C PHE A 192 -1.50 -15.75 12.00
N LEU A 193 -1.41 -15.47 10.69
CA LEU A 193 -2.38 -15.94 9.71
C LEU A 193 -2.33 -17.46 9.54
N ASN A 194 -1.16 -18.07 9.66
CA ASN A 194 -1.00 -19.53 9.67
C ASN A 194 -1.65 -20.15 10.92
N GLU A 195 -1.48 -19.53 12.10
CA GLU A 195 -2.13 -19.98 13.32
C GLU A 195 -3.66 -19.83 13.24
N LEU A 196 -4.13 -18.74 12.68
CA LEU A 196 -5.56 -18.50 12.44
C LEU A 196 -6.18 -19.56 11.51
N ASP A 197 -5.48 -19.91 10.43
CA ASP A 197 -5.93 -20.94 9.47
C ASP A 197 -5.97 -22.34 10.13
N ARG A 198 -4.96 -22.63 10.95
CA ARG A 198 -4.95 -23.88 11.75
C ARG A 198 -6.09 -23.91 12.75
N GLU A 199 -6.30 -22.83 13.53
CA GLU A 199 -7.40 -22.74 14.48
C GLU A 199 -8.75 -22.93 13.80
N GLN A 200 -8.95 -22.28 12.65
CA GLN A 200 -10.18 -22.40 11.87
C GLN A 200 -10.42 -23.85 11.41
N SER A 201 -9.36 -24.56 11.03
CA SER A 201 -9.44 -25.96 10.62
C SER A 201 -9.76 -26.90 11.80
N GLU A 202 -9.27 -26.62 13.00
CA GLU A 202 -9.45 -27.46 14.19
C GLU A 202 -10.73 -27.12 14.98
N GLN A 203 -11.09 -25.87 15.12
CA GLN A 203 -12.14 -25.35 16.02
C GLN A 203 -13.27 -24.60 15.28
N GLY A 204 -13.19 -24.48 13.96
CA GLY A 204 -14.13 -23.68 13.18
C GLY A 204 -14.03 -22.18 13.48
N THR A 205 -15.19 -21.51 13.57
CA THR A 205 -15.23 -20.04 13.75
C THR A 205 -15.21 -19.60 15.22
N ASP A 206 -15.14 -20.51 16.17
CA ASP A 206 -15.25 -20.22 17.61
C ASP A 206 -13.89 -20.16 18.34
N GLY A 207 -12.80 -20.21 17.62
CA GLY A 207 -11.46 -20.14 18.18
C GLY A 207 -11.11 -18.75 18.75
N PRO A 208 -10.12 -18.66 19.67
CA PRO A 208 -9.74 -17.42 20.32
C PRO A 208 -9.22 -16.37 19.35
N LEU A 209 -8.44 -16.74 18.31
CA LEU A 209 -7.92 -15.81 17.31
C LEU A 209 -9.05 -15.27 16.42
N GLN A 210 -9.99 -16.12 16.03
CA GLN A 210 -11.15 -15.69 15.25
C GLN A 210 -12.05 -14.72 16.05
N ARG A 211 -12.24 -14.98 17.35
CA ARG A 211 -12.94 -14.03 18.24
C ARG A 211 -12.19 -12.72 18.40
N ALA A 212 -10.86 -12.76 18.51
CA ALA A 212 -10.03 -11.55 18.57
C ALA A 212 -10.20 -10.68 17.31
N LEU A 213 -10.20 -11.31 16.13
CA LEU A 213 -10.44 -10.59 14.86
C LEU A 213 -11.86 -10.02 14.78
N THR A 214 -12.87 -10.78 15.23
CA THR A 214 -14.27 -10.34 15.18
C THR A 214 -14.53 -9.18 16.13
N ALA A 215 -13.85 -9.13 17.27
CA ALA A 215 -13.95 -8.05 18.25
C ALA A 215 -13.09 -6.82 17.91
N ALA A 216 -12.17 -6.93 16.96
CA ALA A 216 -11.32 -5.82 16.54
C ALA A 216 -12.11 -4.76 15.75
N SER A 217 -11.73 -3.51 15.93
CA SER A 217 -12.24 -2.38 15.13
C SER A 217 -11.37 -2.13 13.90
N THR A 218 -11.97 -1.60 12.85
CA THR A 218 -11.23 -1.15 11.65
C THR A 218 -10.74 0.28 11.84
N THR A 219 -9.49 0.52 11.45
CA THR A 219 -8.87 1.86 11.52
C THR A 219 -8.11 2.11 10.22
N GLN A 220 -8.24 3.33 9.68
CA GLN A 220 -7.46 3.75 8.51
C GLN A 220 -5.97 3.71 8.84
N VAL A 221 -5.17 3.15 7.94
CA VAL A 221 -3.73 2.93 8.16
C VAL A 221 -2.96 4.23 8.47
N GLU A 222 -3.44 5.36 7.95
CA GLU A 222 -2.85 6.68 8.21
C GLU A 222 -2.98 7.13 9.66
N GLN A 223 -4.02 6.66 10.37
CA GLN A 223 -4.30 7.01 11.77
C GLN A 223 -3.48 6.16 12.76
N ILE A 224 -2.85 5.09 12.29
CA ILE A 224 -2.04 4.21 13.12
C ILE A 224 -0.65 4.84 13.25
N THR A 225 -0.33 5.40 14.41
CA THR A 225 0.90 6.17 14.64
C THR A 225 1.82 5.61 15.71
N SER A 226 1.29 4.84 16.65
CA SER A 226 2.07 4.32 17.77
C SER A 226 3.02 3.22 17.31
N LYS A 227 4.31 3.36 17.67
CA LYS A 227 5.31 2.29 17.41
C LYS A 227 4.93 1.03 18.19
N SER A 228 4.82 -0.09 17.50
CA SER A 228 4.43 -1.37 18.09
C SER A 228 5.02 -2.53 17.28
N ALA A 229 5.26 -3.66 17.96
CA ALA A 229 5.38 -4.95 17.28
C ALA A 229 3.97 -5.47 16.94
N PHE A 230 3.89 -6.37 15.98
CA PHE A 230 2.63 -7.08 15.69
C PHE A 230 2.29 -8.00 16.88
N GLN A 231 1.05 -7.94 17.33
CA GLN A 231 0.49 -8.74 18.43
C GLN A 231 -0.91 -9.25 18.06
#